data_eb8b6eaa359ed0487702b6e25f26ff87
#
_entry.id   eb8b6eaa359ed0487702b6e25f26ff87
#
_cell.length_a   1.000
_cell.length_b   1.000
_cell.length_c   1.000
_cell.angle_alpha   90.00
_cell.angle_beta   90.00
_cell.angle_gamma   90.00
#
_symmetry.space_group_name_H-M   'P 1'
#
loop_
_entity.id
_entity.type
_entity.pdbx_description
1 polymer ?
#
loop_
_entity_poly.entity_id
_entity_poly.type
_entity_poly.pdbx_seq_one_letter_code
_entity_poly.pdbx_strand_id
1 'polypeptide(L)'
;MKQKNPEAAEREVSLALLEKPYSPRALMLAGDFAFQKNQVKEAVEDWEKLRQHSEDHFPLVFSRLVKGYDALGDAAGAQAVIDYALNRFPTSEVVEQAMKRAFKDKGQQAAAEIVSKGLSGHPTLGTLSVAMEFRKMIAPDDEQLQGLSEMLKKESDRQGRYQCRHCGFLSHSYLWQCPGCGGWDTYPTLRVQDQSLRRDK
;
A
#
# COMPACT_ATOMS: atom_id res chain seq x y z
N MET A 1 16.73 -7.89 13.00
CA MET A 1 17.65 -9.01 12.73
C MET A 1 17.31 -9.56 11.35
N LYS A 2 18.22 -9.52 10.36
CA LYS A 2 18.03 -10.22 9.09
C LYS A 2 18.12 -11.71 9.40
N GLN A 3 17.02 -12.45 9.23
CA GLN A 3 17.07 -13.89 9.35
C GLN A 3 18.04 -14.44 8.30
N LYS A 4 19.07 -15.15 8.76
CA LYS A 4 20.10 -15.75 7.91
C LYS A 4 19.63 -17.03 7.19
N ASN A 5 18.40 -17.50 7.45
CA ASN A 5 17.86 -18.73 6.86
C ASN A 5 16.41 -18.52 6.38
N PRO A 6 16.20 -18.19 5.09
CA PRO A 6 14.88 -17.99 4.52
C PRO A 6 14.01 -19.26 4.55
N GLU A 7 14.61 -20.46 4.41
CA GLU A 7 13.88 -21.71 4.45
C GLU A 7 13.29 -22.01 5.84
N ALA A 8 14.05 -21.68 6.91
CA ALA A 8 13.52 -21.82 8.26
C ALA A 8 12.35 -20.84 8.49
N ALA A 9 12.46 -19.59 8.01
CA ALA A 9 11.39 -18.62 8.13
C ALA A 9 10.12 -19.07 7.40
N GLU A 10 10.25 -19.66 6.23
CA GLU A 10 9.12 -20.19 5.45
C GLU A 10 8.44 -21.37 6.15
N ARG A 11 9.20 -22.27 6.74
CA ARG A 11 8.64 -23.38 7.56
C ARG A 11 7.82 -22.84 8.73
N GLU A 12 8.33 -21.86 9.46
CA GLU A 12 7.62 -21.23 10.56
C GLU A 12 6.32 -20.54 10.10
N VAL A 13 6.33 -19.89 8.93
CA VAL A 13 5.13 -19.32 8.33
C VAL A 13 4.11 -20.39 7.97
N SER A 14 4.56 -21.51 7.40
CA SER A 14 3.70 -22.66 7.08
C SER A 14 3.06 -23.27 8.32
N LEU A 15 3.83 -23.45 9.41
CA LEU A 15 3.32 -23.92 10.69
C LEU A 15 2.31 -22.93 11.29
N ALA A 16 2.58 -21.64 11.21
CA ALA A 16 1.64 -20.60 11.68
C ALA A 16 0.31 -20.62 10.92
N LEU A 17 0.33 -20.92 9.61
CA LEU A 17 -0.89 -21.06 8.79
C LEU A 17 -1.66 -22.35 9.09
N LEU A 18 -0.98 -23.43 9.51
CA LEU A 18 -1.65 -24.64 10.00
C LEU A 18 -2.43 -24.37 11.29
N GLU A 19 -1.88 -23.58 12.21
CA GLU A 19 -2.54 -23.21 13.47
C GLU A 19 -3.62 -22.14 13.26
N LYS A 20 -3.33 -21.13 12.43
CA LYS A 20 -4.20 -19.98 12.15
C LYS A 20 -4.23 -19.68 10.64
N PRO A 21 -5.13 -20.35 9.88
CA PRO A 21 -5.17 -20.27 8.41
C PRO A 21 -5.36 -18.87 7.84
N TYR A 22 -5.90 -17.95 8.64
CA TYR A 22 -6.18 -16.56 8.22
C TYR A 22 -5.34 -15.54 9.00
N SER A 23 -4.17 -15.93 9.52
CA SER A 23 -3.24 -15.00 10.15
C SER A 23 -2.74 -13.97 9.13
N PRO A 24 -3.05 -12.66 9.27
CA PRO A 24 -2.69 -11.66 8.27
C PRO A 24 -1.18 -11.58 8.03
N ARG A 25 -0.40 -11.66 9.11
CA ARG A 25 1.06 -11.65 9.03
C ARG A 25 1.60 -12.87 8.30
N ALA A 26 1.08 -14.06 8.61
CA ALA A 26 1.55 -15.30 7.99
C ALA A 26 1.17 -15.34 6.50
N LEU A 27 -0.07 -14.97 6.12
CA LEU A 27 -0.51 -14.87 4.73
C LEU A 27 0.32 -13.86 3.93
N MET A 28 0.59 -12.67 4.51
CA MET A 28 1.43 -11.68 3.84
C MET A 28 2.84 -12.23 3.57
N LEU A 29 3.45 -12.89 4.55
CA LEU A 29 4.79 -13.46 4.42
C LEU A 29 4.81 -14.67 3.46
N ALA A 30 3.80 -15.54 3.49
CA ALA A 30 3.68 -16.66 2.56
C ALA A 30 3.63 -16.18 1.11
N GLY A 31 2.77 -15.21 0.83
CA GLY A 31 2.72 -14.59 -0.50
C GLY A 31 4.03 -13.89 -0.89
N ASP A 32 4.72 -13.21 0.05
CA ASP A 32 6.02 -12.59 -0.22
C ASP A 32 7.09 -13.65 -0.57
N PHE A 33 7.12 -14.80 0.12
CA PHE A 33 8.04 -15.91 -0.20
C PHE A 33 7.69 -16.56 -1.54
N ALA A 34 6.42 -16.82 -1.82
CA ALA A 34 5.99 -17.39 -3.09
C ALA A 34 6.35 -16.45 -4.26
N PHE A 35 6.15 -15.14 -4.11
CA PHE A 35 6.51 -14.16 -5.13
C PHE A 35 8.02 -14.13 -5.40
N GLN A 36 8.86 -14.18 -4.35
CA GLN A 36 10.32 -14.25 -4.49
C GLN A 36 10.80 -15.52 -5.23
N LYS A 37 10.04 -16.61 -5.12
CA LYS A 37 10.30 -17.89 -5.84
C LYS A 37 9.69 -17.91 -7.24
N ASN A 38 9.14 -16.79 -7.73
CA ASN A 38 8.42 -16.69 -9.00
C ASN A 38 7.14 -17.55 -9.07
N GLN A 39 6.59 -17.95 -7.92
CA GLN A 39 5.30 -18.64 -7.77
C GLN A 39 4.19 -17.59 -7.66
N VAL A 40 4.01 -16.80 -8.71
CA VAL A 40 3.18 -15.58 -8.68
C VAL A 40 1.72 -15.89 -8.38
N LYS A 41 1.19 -17.00 -8.91
CA LYS A 41 -0.21 -17.41 -8.69
C LYS A 41 -0.48 -17.69 -7.20
N GLU A 42 0.38 -18.46 -6.56
CA GLU A 42 0.30 -18.78 -5.13
C GLU A 42 0.42 -17.52 -4.28
N ALA A 43 1.32 -16.61 -4.65
CA ALA A 43 1.48 -15.32 -3.98
C ALA A 43 0.18 -14.50 -4.00
N VAL A 44 -0.45 -14.39 -5.16
CA VAL A 44 -1.73 -13.67 -5.31
C VAL A 44 -2.84 -14.34 -4.50
N GLU A 45 -2.91 -15.68 -4.51
CA GLU A 45 -3.89 -16.43 -3.72
C GLU A 45 -3.77 -16.15 -2.21
N ASP A 46 -2.55 -16.10 -1.67
CA ASP A 46 -2.33 -15.83 -0.25
C ASP A 46 -2.66 -14.39 0.12
N TRP A 47 -2.28 -13.40 -0.71
CA TRP A 47 -2.64 -12.01 -0.48
C TRP A 47 -4.14 -11.75 -0.65
N GLU A 48 -4.84 -12.46 -1.55
CA GLU A 48 -6.30 -12.42 -1.69
C GLU A 48 -7.01 -13.03 -0.48
N LYS A 49 -6.53 -14.15 0.06
CA LYS A 49 -7.03 -14.70 1.33
C LYS A 49 -6.92 -13.67 2.46
N LEU A 50 -5.77 -12.95 2.54
CA LEU A 50 -5.61 -11.88 3.51
C LEU A 50 -6.65 -10.77 3.30
N ARG A 51 -6.84 -10.30 2.07
CA ARG A 51 -7.85 -9.27 1.75
C ARG A 51 -9.25 -9.70 2.14
N GLN A 52 -9.62 -10.94 1.87
CA GLN A 52 -10.95 -11.49 2.15
C GLN A 52 -11.24 -11.67 3.64
N HIS A 53 -10.25 -12.12 4.40
CA HIS A 53 -10.43 -12.48 5.82
C HIS A 53 -9.98 -11.40 6.79
N SER A 54 -9.25 -10.38 6.33
CA SER A 54 -8.75 -9.28 7.15
C SER A 54 -8.66 -7.97 6.37
N GLU A 55 -9.84 -7.39 6.07
CA GLU A 55 -9.95 -6.13 5.31
C GLU A 55 -9.05 -5.03 5.89
N ASP A 56 -8.93 -4.96 7.21
CA ASP A 56 -8.10 -3.97 7.89
C ASP A 56 -6.61 -4.06 7.52
N HIS A 57 -6.13 -5.23 7.10
CA HIS A 57 -4.75 -5.45 6.66
C HIS A 57 -4.57 -5.35 5.14
N PHE A 58 -5.65 -5.16 4.38
CA PHE A 58 -5.58 -5.00 2.93
C PHE A 58 -4.61 -3.89 2.48
N PRO A 59 -4.53 -2.69 3.13
CA PRO A 59 -3.57 -1.67 2.73
C PRO A 59 -2.11 -2.16 2.69
N LEU A 60 -1.76 -3.16 3.50
CA LEU A 60 -0.40 -3.72 3.53
C LEU A 60 -0.09 -4.61 2.32
N VAL A 61 -1.11 -5.16 1.66
CA VAL A 61 -0.93 -6.06 0.49
C VAL A 61 -1.43 -5.45 -0.82
N PHE A 62 -1.99 -4.25 -0.80
CA PHE A 62 -2.53 -3.58 -1.98
C PHE A 62 -1.51 -3.55 -3.15
N SER A 63 -0.34 -2.95 -2.94
CA SER A 63 0.69 -2.85 -3.97
C SER A 63 1.24 -4.21 -4.41
N ARG A 64 1.24 -5.20 -3.50
CA ARG A 64 1.64 -6.59 -3.79
C ARG A 64 0.65 -7.26 -4.73
N LEU A 65 -0.65 -7.14 -4.44
CA LEU A 65 -1.72 -7.68 -5.29
C LEU A 65 -1.69 -7.07 -6.69
N VAL A 66 -1.57 -5.75 -6.80
CA VAL A 66 -1.48 -5.09 -8.12
C VAL A 66 -0.27 -5.64 -8.91
N LYS A 67 0.91 -5.72 -8.28
CA LYS A 67 2.12 -6.28 -8.93
C LYS A 67 1.95 -7.76 -9.28
N GLY A 68 1.30 -8.54 -8.43
CA GLY A 68 1.05 -9.95 -8.66
C GLY A 68 0.15 -10.18 -9.87
N TYR A 69 -0.97 -9.47 -9.96
CA TYR A 69 -1.86 -9.53 -11.12
C TYR A 69 -1.20 -9.04 -12.41
N ASP A 70 -0.41 -7.96 -12.34
CA ASP A 70 0.36 -7.47 -13.50
C ASP A 70 1.39 -8.53 -13.97
N ALA A 71 2.05 -9.23 -13.05
CA ALA A 71 2.99 -10.31 -13.38
C ALA A 71 2.30 -11.55 -13.97
N LEU A 72 1.02 -11.79 -13.64
CA LEU A 72 0.18 -12.82 -14.26
C LEU A 72 -0.39 -12.40 -15.63
N GLY A 73 -0.23 -11.12 -16.02
CA GLY A 73 -0.88 -10.56 -17.20
C GLY A 73 -2.39 -10.34 -17.02
N ASP A 74 -2.90 -10.43 -15.81
CA ASP A 74 -4.31 -10.20 -15.46
C ASP A 74 -4.59 -8.71 -15.17
N ALA A 75 -4.73 -7.95 -16.24
CA ALA A 75 -5.04 -6.52 -16.15
C ALA A 75 -6.41 -6.25 -15.50
N ALA A 76 -7.37 -7.16 -15.65
CA ALA A 76 -8.70 -7.03 -15.05
C ALA A 76 -8.66 -7.23 -13.54
N GLY A 77 -7.93 -8.24 -13.06
CA GLY A 77 -7.70 -8.47 -11.64
C GLY A 77 -6.98 -7.30 -10.97
N ALA A 78 -5.91 -6.79 -11.59
CA ALA A 78 -5.20 -5.61 -11.09
C ALA A 78 -6.12 -4.38 -11.02
N GLN A 79 -6.98 -4.14 -12.03
CA GLN A 79 -7.93 -3.03 -12.02
C GLN A 79 -8.99 -3.19 -10.92
N ALA A 80 -9.52 -4.40 -10.72
CA ALA A 80 -10.51 -4.68 -9.68
C ALA A 80 -9.95 -4.39 -8.26
N VAL A 81 -8.68 -4.73 -8.02
CA VAL A 81 -7.99 -4.41 -6.76
C VAL A 81 -7.84 -2.90 -6.57
N ILE A 82 -7.49 -2.16 -7.62
CA ILE A 82 -7.37 -0.70 -7.60
C ILE A 82 -8.73 -0.04 -7.34
N ASP A 83 -9.78 -0.48 -8.03
CA ASP A 83 -11.13 0.07 -7.85
C ASP A 83 -11.66 -0.17 -6.44
N TYR A 84 -11.44 -1.36 -5.90
CA TYR A 84 -11.74 -1.67 -4.50
C TYR A 84 -10.97 -0.75 -3.54
N ALA A 85 -9.67 -0.57 -3.76
CA ALA A 85 -8.82 0.28 -2.93
C ALA A 85 -9.25 1.76 -2.97
N LEU A 86 -9.57 2.30 -4.15
CA LEU A 86 -10.05 3.68 -4.32
C LEU A 86 -11.37 3.93 -3.57
N ASN A 87 -12.23 2.92 -3.49
CA ASN A 87 -13.51 3.05 -2.80
C ASN A 87 -13.40 2.90 -1.27
N ARG A 88 -12.46 2.07 -0.79
CA ARG A 88 -12.36 1.73 0.64
C ARG A 88 -11.23 2.42 1.37
N PHE A 89 -10.11 2.64 0.73
CA PHE A 89 -8.86 3.13 1.31
C PHE A 89 -8.16 4.08 0.33
N PRO A 90 -8.75 5.24 -0.04
CA PRO A 90 -8.18 6.16 -1.02
C PRO A 90 -6.95 6.91 -0.48
N THR A 91 -5.95 6.17 -0.01
CA THR A 91 -4.67 6.70 0.44
C THR A 91 -3.90 7.31 -0.74
N SER A 92 -2.90 8.14 -0.45
CA SER A 92 -2.05 8.72 -1.50
C SER A 92 -1.39 7.65 -2.38
N GLU A 93 -0.99 6.52 -1.81
CA GLU A 93 -0.40 5.39 -2.56
C GLU A 93 -1.41 4.78 -3.54
N VAL A 94 -2.66 4.60 -3.11
CA VAL A 94 -3.74 4.06 -3.95
C VAL A 94 -4.07 5.04 -5.08
N VAL A 95 -4.21 6.33 -4.77
CA VAL A 95 -4.49 7.38 -5.76
C VAL A 95 -3.34 7.46 -6.78
N GLU A 96 -2.09 7.39 -6.34
CA GLU A 96 -0.92 7.42 -7.21
C GLU A 96 -0.89 6.23 -8.18
N GLN A 97 -1.09 5.01 -7.71
CA GLN A 97 -1.09 3.82 -8.58
C GLN A 97 -2.25 3.85 -9.57
N ALA A 98 -3.44 4.23 -9.11
CA ALA A 98 -4.61 4.37 -9.96
C ALA A 98 -4.41 5.46 -11.04
N MET A 99 -3.86 6.61 -10.67
CA MET A 99 -3.55 7.72 -11.58
C MET A 99 -2.54 7.28 -12.65
N LYS A 100 -1.43 6.65 -12.27
CA LYS A 100 -0.40 6.18 -13.21
C LYS A 100 -0.96 5.18 -14.21
N ARG A 101 -1.79 4.23 -13.73
CA ARG A 101 -2.44 3.24 -14.59
C ARG A 101 -3.45 3.89 -15.54
N ALA A 102 -4.31 4.75 -15.03
CA ALA A 102 -5.27 5.47 -15.87
C ALA A 102 -4.59 6.36 -16.91
N PHE A 103 -3.51 7.02 -16.55
CA PHE A 103 -2.73 7.84 -17.49
C PHE A 103 -2.18 6.99 -18.64
N LYS A 104 -1.64 5.81 -18.34
CA LYS A 104 -1.09 4.88 -19.33
C LYS A 104 -2.17 4.28 -20.23
N ASP A 105 -3.29 3.84 -19.64
CA ASP A 105 -4.27 2.99 -20.34
C ASP A 105 -5.41 3.82 -20.99
N LYS A 106 -5.78 4.97 -20.37
CA LYS A 106 -6.94 5.80 -20.76
C LYS A 106 -6.61 7.26 -21.02
N GLY A 107 -5.35 7.66 -20.79
CA GLY A 107 -4.86 9.00 -21.04
C GLY A 107 -5.07 10.00 -19.90
N GLN A 108 -4.72 11.26 -20.20
CA GLN A 108 -4.62 12.35 -19.22
C GLN A 108 -5.94 12.67 -18.50
N GLN A 109 -7.07 12.66 -19.23
CA GLN A 109 -8.36 13.03 -18.65
C GLN A 109 -8.80 12.06 -17.54
N ALA A 110 -8.69 10.74 -17.78
CA ALA A 110 -9.03 9.74 -16.78
C ALA A 110 -8.13 9.82 -15.54
N ALA A 111 -6.84 10.11 -15.72
CA ALA A 111 -5.91 10.32 -14.61
C ALA A 111 -6.28 11.59 -13.81
N ALA A 112 -6.66 12.67 -14.48
CA ALA A 112 -7.08 13.92 -13.82
C ALA A 112 -8.32 13.72 -12.94
N GLU A 113 -9.28 12.92 -13.39
CA GLU A 113 -10.49 12.60 -12.62
C GLU A 113 -10.17 11.82 -11.34
N ILE A 114 -9.25 10.85 -11.40
CA ILE A 114 -8.79 10.09 -10.22
C ILE A 114 -8.11 11.02 -9.22
N VAL A 115 -7.20 11.88 -9.68
CA VAL A 115 -6.49 12.84 -8.81
C VAL A 115 -7.46 13.82 -8.17
N SER A 116 -8.40 14.38 -8.94
CA SER A 116 -9.42 15.30 -8.43
C SER A 116 -10.31 14.62 -7.37
N LYS A 117 -10.76 13.40 -7.62
CA LYS A 117 -11.55 12.61 -6.67
C LYS A 117 -10.74 12.29 -5.40
N GLY A 118 -9.46 11.93 -5.53
CA GLY A 118 -8.57 11.68 -4.40
C GLY A 118 -8.40 12.91 -3.51
N LEU A 119 -8.14 14.08 -4.12
CA LEU A 119 -7.99 15.35 -3.40
C LEU A 119 -9.30 15.80 -2.71
N SER A 120 -10.45 15.63 -3.37
CA SER A 120 -11.74 16.03 -2.82
C SER A 120 -12.21 15.11 -1.69
N GLY A 121 -11.94 13.80 -1.83
CA GLY A 121 -12.40 12.79 -0.88
C GLY A 121 -11.50 12.64 0.34
N HIS A 122 -10.18 12.79 0.16
CA HIS A 122 -9.19 12.61 1.22
C HIS A 122 -8.00 13.58 1.06
N PRO A 123 -8.19 14.89 1.40
CA PRO A 123 -7.17 15.91 1.24
C PRO A 123 -6.07 15.76 2.29
N THR A 124 -4.94 15.16 1.90
CA THR A 124 -3.73 15.04 2.70
C THR A 124 -2.53 15.63 1.95
N LEU A 125 -1.42 15.84 2.67
CA LEU A 125 -0.18 16.24 2.01
C LEU A 125 0.27 15.17 0.98
N GLY A 126 -0.02 13.89 1.27
CA GLY A 126 0.24 12.78 0.34
C GLY A 126 -0.55 12.89 -0.96
N THR A 127 -1.87 13.11 -0.88
CA THR A 127 -2.71 13.26 -2.09
C THR A 127 -2.40 14.55 -2.85
N LEU A 128 -2.00 15.62 -2.16
CA LEU A 128 -1.50 16.85 -2.80
C LEU A 128 -0.18 16.58 -3.55
N SER A 129 0.73 15.82 -2.96
CA SER A 129 1.98 15.39 -3.62
C SER A 129 1.71 14.59 -4.90
N VAL A 130 0.71 13.69 -4.88
CA VAL A 130 0.28 12.94 -6.09
C VAL A 130 -0.27 13.89 -7.16
N ALA A 131 -1.05 14.90 -6.77
CA ALA A 131 -1.57 15.88 -7.73
C ALA A 131 -0.44 16.69 -8.38
N MET A 132 0.59 17.04 -7.63
CA MET A 132 1.77 17.74 -8.17
C MET A 132 2.60 16.83 -9.08
N GLU A 133 2.74 15.55 -8.74
CA GLU A 133 3.40 14.55 -9.61
C GLU A 133 2.64 14.38 -10.94
N PHE A 134 1.30 14.33 -10.87
CA PHE A 134 0.48 14.32 -12.09
C PHE A 134 0.69 15.58 -12.95
N ARG A 135 0.72 16.77 -12.34
CA ARG A 135 1.02 18.03 -13.05
C ARG A 135 2.39 18.00 -13.72
N LYS A 136 3.41 17.48 -13.05
CA LYS A 136 4.74 17.29 -13.61
C LYS A 136 4.75 16.34 -14.82
N MET A 137 3.94 15.27 -14.79
CA MET A 137 3.82 14.36 -15.92
C MET A 137 3.25 15.02 -17.18
N ILE A 138 2.37 16.01 -17.05
CA ILE A 138 1.74 16.72 -18.18
C ILE A 138 2.46 18.02 -18.58
N ALA A 139 3.34 18.53 -17.74
CA ALA A 139 4.15 19.73 -17.98
C ALA A 139 5.61 19.49 -17.53
N PRO A 140 6.34 18.59 -18.23
CA PRO A 140 7.67 18.14 -17.79
C PRO A 140 8.75 19.23 -17.86
N ASP A 141 8.55 20.27 -18.68
CA ASP A 141 9.52 21.35 -18.90
C ASP A 141 9.35 22.54 -17.92
N ASP A 142 8.39 22.46 -17.00
CA ASP A 142 8.16 23.49 -15.98
C ASP A 142 9.09 23.26 -14.78
N GLU A 143 10.23 23.98 -14.75
CA GLU A 143 11.23 23.89 -13.69
C GLU A 143 10.69 24.29 -12.29
N GLN A 144 9.78 25.26 -12.23
CA GLN A 144 9.18 25.68 -10.95
C GLN A 144 8.29 24.59 -10.38
N LEU A 145 7.51 23.93 -11.25
CA LEU A 145 6.66 22.82 -10.90
C LEU A 145 7.50 21.60 -10.44
N GLN A 146 8.65 21.35 -11.07
CA GLN A 146 9.56 20.29 -10.65
C GLN A 146 10.08 20.52 -9.24
N GLY A 147 10.61 21.70 -8.93
CA GLY A 147 11.13 22.04 -7.60
C GLY A 147 10.04 21.95 -6.52
N LEU A 148 8.83 22.46 -6.80
CA LEU A 148 7.71 22.39 -5.87
C LEU A 148 7.25 20.95 -5.62
N SER A 149 7.18 20.12 -6.66
CA SER A 149 6.83 18.70 -6.56
C SER A 149 7.80 17.93 -5.67
N GLU A 150 9.11 18.17 -5.84
CA GLU A 150 10.15 17.51 -5.03
C GLU A 150 10.07 17.93 -3.55
N MET A 151 9.84 19.20 -3.28
CA MET A 151 9.67 19.71 -1.91
C MET A 151 8.44 19.09 -1.23
N LEU A 152 7.30 19.06 -1.91
CA LEU A 152 6.07 18.44 -1.41
C LEU A 152 6.22 16.95 -1.17
N LYS A 153 6.87 16.24 -2.10
CA LYS A 153 7.14 14.81 -1.94
C LYS A 153 8.00 14.54 -0.71
N LYS A 154 9.09 15.27 -0.55
CA LYS A 154 9.98 15.14 0.61
C LYS A 154 9.24 15.39 1.93
N GLU A 155 8.37 16.41 1.99
CA GLU A 155 7.61 16.69 3.19
C GLU A 155 6.50 15.64 3.42
N SER A 156 5.83 15.18 2.38
CA SER A 156 4.87 14.08 2.45
C SER A 156 5.51 12.80 2.99
N ASP A 157 6.69 12.44 2.49
CA ASP A 157 7.44 11.26 2.94
C ASP A 157 7.86 11.41 4.41
N ARG A 158 8.24 12.62 4.84
CA ARG A 158 8.60 12.91 6.23
C ARG A 158 7.42 12.74 7.18
N GLN A 159 6.21 13.12 6.76
CA GLN A 159 4.99 13.04 7.56
C GLN A 159 4.25 11.71 7.43
N GLY A 160 4.51 10.95 6.37
CA GLY A 160 3.86 9.67 6.08
C GLY A 160 4.28 8.56 7.03
N ARG A 161 3.90 8.66 8.30
CA ARG A 161 4.34 7.73 9.36
C ARG A 161 3.20 6.89 9.92
N TYR A 162 3.58 5.71 10.40
CA TYR A 162 2.77 4.87 11.27
C TYR A 162 3.06 5.23 12.73
N GLN A 163 2.06 5.18 13.60
CA GLN A 163 2.20 5.47 15.02
C GLN A 163 1.72 4.30 15.87
N CYS A 164 2.57 3.84 16.78
CA CYS A 164 2.21 2.82 17.74
C CYS A 164 1.12 3.35 18.68
N ARG A 165 -0.02 2.64 18.79
CA ARG A 165 -1.14 3.00 19.67
C ARG A 165 -0.80 2.88 21.15
N HIS A 166 0.22 2.09 21.50
CA HIS A 166 0.60 1.83 22.87
C HIS A 166 1.57 2.88 23.44
N CYS A 167 2.63 3.23 22.70
CA CYS A 167 3.68 4.13 23.20
C CYS A 167 3.92 5.39 22.34
N GLY A 168 3.21 5.55 21.23
CA GLY A 168 3.36 6.71 20.35
C GLY A 168 4.58 6.67 19.43
N PHE A 169 5.40 5.61 19.45
CA PHE A 169 6.59 5.50 18.58
C PHE A 169 6.21 5.64 17.11
N LEU A 170 6.91 6.53 16.39
CA LEU A 170 6.67 6.81 14.97
C LEU A 170 7.64 6.02 14.08
N SER A 171 7.12 5.41 13.00
CA SER A 171 7.91 4.68 12.01
C SER A 171 7.47 5.03 10.60
N HIS A 172 8.39 5.09 9.64
CA HIS A 172 8.08 5.25 8.21
C HIS A 172 7.56 3.94 7.58
N SER A 173 7.86 2.81 8.19
CA SER A 173 7.40 1.49 7.74
C SER A 173 6.41 0.92 8.74
N TYR A 174 5.46 0.12 8.26
CA TYR A 174 4.62 -0.70 9.13
C TYR A 174 5.47 -1.74 9.85
N LEU A 175 5.26 -1.87 11.16
CA LEU A 175 5.99 -2.81 12.00
C LEU A 175 4.99 -3.69 12.75
N TRP A 176 5.17 -5.00 12.69
CA TRP A 176 4.37 -5.96 13.46
C TRP A 176 4.70 -5.91 14.95
N GLN A 177 5.95 -5.62 15.31
CA GLN A 177 6.39 -5.42 16.67
C GLN A 177 6.98 -4.03 16.85
N CYS A 178 6.53 -3.31 17.85
CA CYS A 178 7.01 -1.97 18.14
C CYS A 178 8.42 -2.02 18.78
N PRO A 179 9.43 -1.34 18.22
CA PRO A 179 10.76 -1.31 18.82
C PRO A 179 10.83 -0.46 20.09
N GLY A 180 9.85 0.43 20.33
CA GLY A 180 9.82 1.29 21.51
C GLY A 180 9.27 0.59 22.74
N CYS A 181 8.18 -0.16 22.62
CA CYS A 181 7.52 -0.82 23.77
C CYS A 181 7.50 -2.35 23.68
N GLY A 182 8.01 -2.95 22.60
CA GLY A 182 8.00 -4.41 22.40
C GLY A 182 6.62 -4.99 22.07
N GLY A 183 5.55 -4.19 22.07
CA GLY A 183 4.18 -4.65 21.80
C GLY A 183 3.99 -5.14 20.38
N TRP A 184 3.26 -6.25 20.22
CA TRP A 184 2.86 -6.81 18.91
C TRP A 184 1.53 -6.22 18.46
N ASP A 185 1.35 -6.07 17.13
CA ASP A 185 0.12 -5.62 16.48
C ASP A 185 -0.40 -4.27 17.00
N THR A 186 0.53 -3.40 17.43
CA THR A 186 0.21 -2.09 18.01
C THR A 186 0.16 -0.95 17.00
N TYR A 187 0.53 -1.19 15.74
CA TYR A 187 0.42 -0.21 14.67
C TYR A 187 -0.90 -0.36 13.90
N PRO A 188 -1.65 0.74 13.67
CA PRO A 188 -2.70 0.75 12.65
C PRO A 188 -2.07 0.47 11.29
N THR A 189 -2.80 -0.21 10.42
CA THR A 189 -2.34 -0.52 9.04
C THR A 189 -2.37 0.68 8.10
N LEU A 190 -3.04 1.76 8.50
CA LEU A 190 -3.01 3.05 7.82
C LEU A 190 -2.03 4.01 8.51
N ARG A 191 -1.36 4.85 7.73
CA ARG A 191 -0.52 5.94 8.22
C ARG A 191 -1.34 6.95 9.01
N VAL A 192 -0.71 7.73 9.88
CA VAL A 192 -1.40 8.73 10.73
C VAL A 192 -2.31 9.65 9.91
N GLN A 193 -1.84 10.16 8.77
CA GLN A 193 -2.62 11.03 7.88
C GLN A 193 -3.86 10.35 7.25
N ASP A 194 -3.88 9.03 7.16
CA ASP A 194 -4.92 8.24 6.50
C ASP A 194 -5.90 7.60 7.50
N GLN A 195 -5.70 7.79 8.80
CA GLN A 195 -6.52 7.12 9.84
C GLN A 195 -7.97 7.62 9.90
N SER A 196 -8.25 8.83 9.39
CA SER A 196 -9.61 9.34 9.24
C SER A 196 -10.49 8.48 8.34
N LEU A 197 -9.90 7.81 7.34
CA LEU A 197 -10.62 6.89 6.44
C LEU A 197 -11.32 5.71 7.17
N ARG A 198 -10.95 5.42 8.42
CA ARG A 198 -11.59 4.40 9.26
C ARG A 198 -12.75 4.93 10.12
N ARG A 199 -12.85 6.25 10.29
CA ARG A 199 -13.82 6.86 11.22
C ARG A 199 -15.22 7.00 10.61
N ASP A 200 -15.35 6.86 9.31
CA ASP A 200 -16.58 7.05 8.56
C ASP A 200 -17.37 5.74 8.32
N LYS A 201 -17.27 4.81 9.30
CA LYS A 201 -18.05 3.55 9.32
C LYS A 201 -19.05 3.54 10.45
#